data_e82f85778fc4a4dff82c68091df0362c
#
_entry.id   e82f85778fc4a4dff82c68091df0362c
#
_cell.length_a   1.000
_cell.length_b   1.000
_cell.length_c   1.000
_cell.angle_alpha   90.00
_cell.angle_beta   90.00
_cell.angle_gamma   90.00
#
_symmetry.space_group_name_H-M   'P 1'
#
loop_
_entity.id
_entity.type
_entity.pdbx_description
1 polymer ?
#
loop_
_entity_poly.entity_id
_entity_poly.type
_entity_poly.pdbx_seq_one_letter_code
_entity_poly.pdbx_strand_id
1 'polypeptide(L)'
;MSSASTPALCQLDERRVAFTATTVVLCISACKLLVHLYAGRHYGYFVDELYYLACSRHLDWGYVDQPPLIAVITWLVRSLLGDSLPALRFLPAVAGAAMVALTALIAREMGGRRFAQGMAALAVLVAPGFLALDSLLTMNASEPLFWLGCAYLLIRIIKTGNTTLWIWFGILSGFGLENKYSMLIFGAGIVSGLLLTGERRRLASRWLWVGGALACIIFLPNLVWNIHRHFPFLVVQANIRHSGRDVPLGPLAFFAQEVLTLLPLTLPIWLAGLWFYFFSKPGRPFRVLGWAWIFTAAVIVTLSPRIYYLYPAFPVLFAGGSVMWETWLDLPRYRWPKLAYAGLMVVLGAVYAPLSVPVLAPESYIRYTEALHLQPPRIETHRLGPLPQLFADQFGWEEMTATVARVYNSLPPEVRTKTAIFGQNYGQAGAIDLFGPRYGLPPAISAHMNYFFWGPRDYTGESMIVMQGQQKDLERYYTSVEKVASVYHPYSMPYEHFDIYYCRGLKWPLKEIWPQVKNWD
;
A
#
# COMPACT_ATOMS: atom_id res chain seq x y z
N MET A 1 -16.94 -62.73 -2.61
CA MET A 1 -17.58 -61.51 -3.19
C MET A 1 -17.66 -60.46 -2.10
N SER A 2 -17.12 -59.36 -2.27
CA SER A 2 -17.15 -58.10 -1.48
C SER A 2 -15.78 -57.54 -1.15
N SER A 3 -15.23 -56.68 -2.03
CA SER A 3 -14.17 -55.69 -1.64
C SER A 3 -13.86 -54.71 -2.77
N ALA A 4 -14.87 -54.12 -3.44
CA ALA A 4 -14.60 -53.19 -4.54
C ALA A 4 -15.30 -51.81 -4.43
N SER A 5 -15.95 -51.46 -3.32
CA SER A 5 -16.75 -50.21 -3.22
C SER A 5 -16.17 -49.13 -2.32
N THR A 6 -15.09 -49.36 -1.58
CA THR A 6 -14.53 -48.41 -0.61
C THR A 6 -13.71 -47.25 -1.22
N PRO A 7 -12.96 -47.39 -2.34
CA PRO A 7 -12.15 -46.27 -2.85
C PRO A 7 -12.95 -45.17 -3.53
N ALA A 8 -14.05 -45.48 -4.20
CA ALA A 8 -14.82 -44.48 -4.96
C ALA A 8 -15.61 -43.51 -4.07
N LEU A 9 -16.19 -43.99 -2.99
CA LEU A 9 -16.93 -43.16 -2.02
C LEU A 9 -16.00 -42.19 -1.27
N CYS A 10 -14.81 -42.65 -0.90
CA CYS A 10 -13.79 -41.81 -0.26
C CYS A 10 -13.32 -40.69 -1.20
N GLN A 11 -13.08 -40.98 -2.47
CA GLN A 11 -12.71 -39.99 -3.49
C GLN A 11 -13.82 -38.96 -3.78
N LEU A 12 -15.09 -39.39 -3.76
CA LEU A 12 -16.23 -38.50 -3.94
C LEU A 12 -16.40 -37.54 -2.74
N ASP A 13 -16.16 -38.02 -1.54
CA ASP A 13 -16.25 -37.21 -0.32
C ASP A 13 -15.10 -36.20 -0.25
N GLU A 14 -13.87 -36.60 -0.59
CA GLU A 14 -12.73 -35.68 -0.72
C GLU A 14 -12.96 -34.60 -1.78
N ARG A 15 -13.52 -34.93 -2.94
CA ARG A 15 -13.87 -33.97 -3.99
C ARG A 15 -14.97 -33.00 -3.53
N ARG A 16 -15.99 -33.46 -2.84
CA ARG A 16 -17.05 -32.60 -2.27
C ARG A 16 -16.50 -31.65 -1.21
N VAL A 17 -15.61 -32.12 -0.32
CA VAL A 17 -14.97 -31.28 0.70
C VAL A 17 -14.06 -30.23 0.05
N ALA A 18 -13.27 -30.58 -0.96
CA ALA A 18 -12.43 -29.67 -1.68
C ALA A 18 -13.25 -28.60 -2.44
N PHE A 19 -14.32 -29.02 -3.13
CA PHE A 19 -15.22 -28.11 -3.84
C PHE A 19 -15.86 -27.08 -2.88
N THR A 20 -16.36 -27.53 -1.73
CA THR A 20 -16.98 -26.62 -0.74
C THR A 20 -15.98 -25.69 -0.09
N ALA A 21 -14.72 -26.10 0.12
CA ALA A 21 -13.65 -25.24 0.63
C ALA A 21 -13.32 -24.12 -0.38
N THR A 22 -13.14 -24.50 -1.64
CA THR A 22 -12.87 -23.54 -2.73
C THR A 22 -14.03 -22.55 -2.89
N THR A 23 -15.28 -23.00 -2.83
CA THR A 23 -16.45 -22.12 -2.93
C THR A 23 -16.47 -21.08 -1.80
N VAL A 24 -16.22 -21.49 -0.54
CA VAL A 24 -16.15 -20.57 0.60
C VAL A 24 -15.07 -19.49 0.38
N VAL A 25 -13.88 -19.89 -0.04
CA VAL A 25 -12.78 -18.95 -0.31
C VAL A 25 -13.13 -17.98 -1.44
N LEU A 26 -13.73 -18.47 -2.53
CA LEU A 26 -14.16 -17.64 -3.64
C LEU A 26 -15.25 -16.63 -3.22
N CYS A 27 -16.22 -17.06 -2.38
CA CYS A 27 -17.22 -16.13 -1.84
C CYS A 27 -16.60 -15.04 -0.97
N ILE A 28 -15.63 -15.36 -0.11
CA ILE A 28 -14.92 -14.38 0.73
C ILE A 28 -14.09 -13.43 -0.14
N SER A 29 -13.39 -13.95 -1.15
CA SER A 29 -12.62 -13.13 -2.11
C SER A 29 -13.52 -12.21 -2.92
N ALA A 30 -14.66 -12.71 -3.39
CA ALA A 30 -15.66 -11.91 -4.11
C ALA A 30 -16.28 -10.84 -3.20
N CYS A 31 -16.55 -11.14 -1.93
CA CYS A 31 -17.02 -10.17 -0.96
C CYS A 31 -16.01 -9.01 -0.81
N LYS A 32 -14.71 -9.33 -0.65
CA LYS A 32 -13.65 -8.31 -0.58
C LYS A 32 -13.60 -7.46 -1.85
N LEU A 33 -13.63 -8.09 -3.02
CA LEU A 33 -13.66 -7.40 -4.30
C LEU A 33 -14.85 -6.42 -4.39
N LEU A 34 -16.06 -6.89 -4.07
CA LEU A 34 -17.27 -6.08 -4.15
C LEU A 34 -17.25 -4.90 -3.18
N VAL A 35 -16.77 -5.09 -1.96
CA VAL A 35 -16.59 -4.00 -0.98
C VAL A 35 -15.70 -2.91 -1.56
N HIS A 36 -14.55 -3.27 -2.14
CA HIS A 36 -13.62 -2.29 -2.71
C HIS A 36 -14.13 -1.65 -4.01
N LEU A 37 -14.81 -2.41 -4.88
CA LEU A 37 -15.44 -1.84 -6.08
C LEU A 37 -16.56 -0.83 -5.73
N TYR A 38 -17.28 -1.08 -4.64
CA TYR A 38 -18.27 -0.13 -4.13
C TYR A 38 -17.58 1.09 -3.52
N ALA A 39 -16.66 0.89 -2.58
CA ALA A 39 -15.96 1.96 -1.87
C ALA A 39 -15.09 2.82 -2.78
N GLY A 40 -14.47 2.22 -3.81
CA GLY A 40 -13.59 2.90 -4.76
C GLY A 40 -14.26 3.99 -5.62
N ARG A 41 -15.58 4.15 -5.52
CA ARG A 41 -16.35 5.21 -6.20
C ARG A 41 -16.60 6.44 -5.33
N HIS A 42 -16.28 6.34 -4.04
CA HIS A 42 -16.57 7.38 -3.06
C HIS A 42 -15.31 8.17 -2.71
N TYR A 43 -15.53 9.39 -2.24
CA TYR A 43 -14.51 10.41 -1.97
C TYR A 43 -13.75 10.80 -3.26
N GLY A 44 -12.66 11.55 -3.11
CA GLY A 44 -11.84 11.99 -4.24
C GLY A 44 -10.59 11.13 -4.46
N TYR A 45 -9.70 11.64 -5.28
CA TYR A 45 -8.38 11.04 -5.49
C TYR A 45 -7.52 11.24 -4.24
N PHE A 46 -6.84 10.18 -3.82
CA PHE A 46 -5.86 10.27 -2.75
C PHE A 46 -4.60 10.99 -3.26
N VAL A 47 -3.94 11.70 -2.38
CA VAL A 47 -2.75 12.51 -2.74
C VAL A 47 -1.71 11.74 -3.54
N ASP A 48 -1.41 10.48 -3.17
CA ASP A 48 -0.45 9.65 -3.90
C ASP A 48 -0.99 9.17 -5.25
N GLU A 49 -2.32 8.96 -5.40
CA GLU A 49 -2.93 8.60 -6.69
C GLU A 49 -2.71 9.71 -7.73
N LEU A 50 -2.79 10.99 -7.31
CA LEU A 50 -2.48 12.14 -8.16
C LEU A 50 -1.00 12.14 -8.60
N TYR A 51 -0.11 11.79 -7.69
CA TYR A 51 1.31 11.69 -7.99
C TYR A 51 1.63 10.52 -8.93
N TYR A 52 1.03 9.33 -8.73
CA TYR A 52 1.24 8.19 -9.62
C TYR A 52 0.64 8.43 -11.02
N LEU A 53 -0.45 9.19 -11.11
CA LEU A 53 -0.97 9.66 -12.38
C LEU A 53 0.05 10.55 -13.11
N ALA A 54 0.72 11.46 -12.41
CA ALA A 54 1.79 12.27 -12.99
C ALA A 54 3.00 11.41 -13.38
N CYS A 55 3.47 10.50 -12.51
CA CYS A 55 4.54 9.56 -12.80
C CYS A 55 4.24 8.69 -14.03
N SER A 56 2.99 8.27 -14.21
CA SER A 56 2.58 7.46 -15.36
C SER A 56 2.64 8.21 -16.71
N ARG A 57 2.67 9.55 -16.69
CA ARG A 57 2.92 10.39 -17.87
C ARG A 57 4.41 10.60 -18.17
N HIS A 58 5.26 10.28 -17.19
CA HIS A 58 6.71 10.46 -17.23
C HIS A 58 7.39 9.17 -16.76
N LEU A 59 7.19 8.06 -17.54
CA LEU A 59 7.77 6.77 -17.20
C LEU A 59 9.30 6.85 -17.18
N ASP A 60 9.88 6.34 -16.11
CA ASP A 60 11.32 6.24 -15.89
C ASP A 60 11.63 4.95 -15.13
N TRP A 61 12.89 4.58 -15.03
CA TRP A 61 13.34 3.38 -14.32
C TRP A 61 13.38 3.51 -12.80
N GLY A 62 13.03 4.66 -12.27
CA GLY A 62 12.92 4.92 -10.85
C GLY A 62 12.35 6.31 -10.56
N TYR A 63 11.96 6.53 -9.34
CA TYR A 63 11.45 7.79 -8.83
C TYR A 63 12.12 8.11 -7.50
N VAL A 64 12.00 9.37 -7.05
CA VAL A 64 12.67 9.88 -5.84
C VAL A 64 12.34 9.03 -4.61
N ASP A 65 11.11 8.63 -4.46
CA ASP A 65 10.55 7.97 -3.27
C ASP A 65 10.14 6.51 -3.48
N GLN A 66 10.18 6.01 -4.74
CA GLN A 66 9.63 4.70 -5.08
C GLN A 66 10.27 4.04 -6.31
N PRO A 67 10.20 2.70 -6.42
CA PRO A 67 10.50 1.97 -7.65
C PRO A 67 9.43 2.19 -8.73
N PRO A 68 9.69 1.81 -10.01
CA PRO A 68 8.87 2.21 -11.15
C PRO A 68 7.55 1.44 -11.33
N LEU A 69 7.36 0.27 -10.70
CA LEU A 69 6.23 -0.62 -11.03
C LEU A 69 4.87 0.05 -10.84
N ILE A 70 4.70 0.86 -9.80
CA ILE A 70 3.42 1.56 -9.57
C ILE A 70 3.09 2.56 -10.70
N ALA A 71 4.09 3.26 -11.23
CA ALA A 71 3.90 4.17 -12.37
C ALA A 71 3.54 3.40 -13.65
N VAL A 72 4.17 2.24 -13.89
CA VAL A 72 3.84 1.33 -15.01
C VAL A 72 2.43 0.77 -14.85
N ILE A 73 2.05 0.32 -13.66
CA ILE A 73 0.69 -0.15 -13.36
C ILE A 73 -0.32 0.97 -13.63
N THR A 74 -0.05 2.18 -13.15
CA THR A 74 -0.93 3.34 -13.36
C THR A 74 -1.03 3.68 -14.85
N TRP A 75 0.07 3.66 -15.59
CA TRP A 75 0.08 3.84 -17.04
C TRP A 75 -0.78 2.79 -17.74
N LEU A 76 -0.65 1.51 -17.37
CA LEU A 76 -1.43 0.42 -17.95
C LEU A 76 -2.93 0.60 -17.67
N VAL A 77 -3.31 0.91 -16.43
CA VAL A 77 -4.70 1.18 -16.03
C VAL A 77 -5.28 2.34 -16.84
N ARG A 78 -4.55 3.45 -16.92
CA ARG A 78 -4.98 4.63 -17.71
C ARG A 78 -5.19 4.31 -19.18
N SER A 79 -4.26 3.54 -19.76
CA SER A 79 -4.32 3.17 -21.18
C SER A 79 -5.48 2.24 -21.51
N LEU A 80 -5.89 1.37 -20.58
CA LEU A 80 -6.93 0.35 -20.79
C LEU A 80 -8.30 0.76 -20.25
N LEU A 81 -8.35 1.44 -19.11
CA LEU A 81 -9.58 1.71 -18.35
C LEU A 81 -9.86 3.21 -18.17
N GLY A 82 -8.89 4.08 -18.50
CA GLY A 82 -8.98 5.53 -18.32
C GLY A 82 -8.53 6.02 -16.94
N ASP A 83 -8.69 7.34 -16.75
CA ASP A 83 -8.20 8.07 -15.55
C ASP A 83 -9.24 8.15 -14.43
N SER A 84 -10.41 7.53 -14.58
CA SER A 84 -11.48 7.61 -13.57
C SER A 84 -11.09 6.92 -12.27
N LEU A 85 -11.60 7.42 -11.16
CA LEU A 85 -11.34 6.88 -9.83
C LEU A 85 -11.64 5.37 -9.71
N PRO A 86 -12.80 4.84 -10.21
CA PRO A 86 -13.07 3.41 -10.20
C PRO A 86 -12.08 2.60 -11.05
N ALA A 87 -11.58 3.17 -12.17
CA ALA A 87 -10.59 2.52 -13.02
C ALA A 87 -9.26 2.34 -12.25
N LEU A 88 -8.77 3.40 -11.60
CA LEU A 88 -7.53 3.36 -10.82
C LEU A 88 -7.59 2.38 -9.65
N ARG A 89 -8.73 2.34 -8.94
CA ARG A 89 -8.92 1.50 -7.75
C ARG A 89 -9.35 0.06 -8.06
N PHE A 90 -9.52 -0.28 -9.35
CA PHE A 90 -9.86 -1.64 -9.76
C PHE A 90 -8.75 -2.66 -9.45
N LEU A 91 -7.48 -2.33 -9.78
CA LEU A 91 -6.37 -3.25 -9.52
C LEU A 91 -6.09 -3.46 -8.02
N PRO A 92 -6.05 -2.44 -7.15
CA PRO A 92 -6.04 -2.63 -5.71
C PRO A 92 -7.13 -3.56 -5.19
N ALA A 93 -8.38 -3.39 -5.66
CA ALA A 93 -9.50 -4.27 -5.29
C ALA A 93 -9.26 -5.73 -5.69
N VAL A 94 -8.74 -5.95 -6.90
CA VAL A 94 -8.35 -7.29 -7.38
C VAL A 94 -7.19 -7.86 -6.56
N ALA A 95 -6.20 -7.04 -6.23
CA ALA A 95 -5.06 -7.44 -5.40
C ALA A 95 -5.52 -7.90 -4.00
N GLY A 96 -6.42 -7.16 -3.36
CA GLY A 96 -7.00 -7.54 -2.08
C GLY A 96 -7.77 -8.86 -2.13
N ALA A 97 -8.58 -9.08 -3.17
CA ALA A 97 -9.28 -10.35 -3.39
C ALA A 97 -8.32 -11.52 -3.64
N ALA A 98 -7.26 -11.29 -4.41
CA ALA A 98 -6.21 -12.27 -4.67
C ALA A 98 -5.42 -12.62 -3.38
N MET A 99 -5.16 -11.64 -2.52
CA MET A 99 -4.52 -11.85 -1.21
C MET A 99 -5.35 -12.77 -0.32
N VAL A 100 -6.68 -12.61 -0.27
CA VAL A 100 -7.61 -13.51 0.43
C VAL A 100 -7.47 -14.94 -0.09
N ALA A 101 -7.54 -15.12 -1.41
CA ALA A 101 -7.45 -16.44 -2.05
C ALA A 101 -6.08 -17.10 -1.82
N LEU A 102 -4.99 -16.33 -1.97
CA LEU A 102 -3.62 -16.82 -1.81
C LEU A 102 -3.31 -17.21 -0.37
N THR A 103 -3.83 -16.48 0.62
CA THR A 103 -3.68 -16.82 2.04
C THR A 103 -4.38 -18.13 2.37
N ALA A 104 -5.60 -18.34 1.85
CA ALA A 104 -6.32 -19.61 1.99
C ALA A 104 -5.58 -20.78 1.29
N LEU A 105 -5.00 -20.52 0.11
CA LEU A 105 -4.20 -21.51 -0.63
C LEU A 105 -2.95 -21.90 0.16
N ILE A 106 -2.28 -20.96 0.80
CA ILE A 106 -1.14 -21.20 1.69
C ILE A 106 -1.58 -22.08 2.88
N ALA A 107 -2.73 -21.78 3.51
CA ALA A 107 -3.28 -22.62 4.58
C ALA A 107 -3.54 -24.06 4.09
N ARG A 108 -4.09 -24.23 2.89
CA ARG A 108 -4.30 -25.52 2.25
C ARG A 108 -2.98 -26.27 2.04
N GLU A 109 -1.96 -25.60 1.51
CA GLU A 109 -0.64 -26.23 1.29
C GLU A 109 0.01 -26.69 2.59
N MET A 110 -0.26 -26.02 3.70
CA MET A 110 0.21 -26.41 5.04
C MET A 110 -0.68 -27.48 5.72
N GLY A 111 -1.65 -28.05 5.01
CA GLY A 111 -2.50 -29.13 5.49
C GLY A 111 -3.86 -28.69 6.05
N GLY A 112 -4.20 -27.41 5.92
CA GLY A 112 -5.50 -26.88 6.34
C GLY A 112 -6.64 -27.37 5.46
N ARG A 113 -7.70 -27.84 6.11
CA ARG A 113 -8.97 -28.26 5.47
C ARG A 113 -9.90 -27.04 5.31
N ARG A 114 -11.18 -27.27 5.15
CA ARG A 114 -12.20 -26.25 4.86
C ARG A 114 -12.23 -25.10 5.88
N PHE A 115 -12.18 -25.43 7.17
CA PHE A 115 -12.25 -24.43 8.23
C PHE A 115 -11.00 -23.53 8.24
N ALA A 116 -9.81 -24.13 8.15
CA ALA A 116 -8.55 -23.36 8.12
C ALA A 116 -8.48 -22.42 6.92
N GLN A 117 -8.86 -22.89 5.73
CA GLN A 117 -8.89 -22.06 4.52
C GLN A 117 -9.88 -20.90 4.65
N GLY A 118 -11.10 -21.16 5.12
CA GLY A 118 -12.11 -20.13 5.34
C GLY A 118 -11.71 -19.12 6.42
N MET A 119 -11.11 -19.59 7.52
CA MET A 119 -10.66 -18.71 8.62
C MET A 119 -9.48 -17.83 8.20
N ALA A 120 -8.52 -18.37 7.45
CA ALA A 120 -7.39 -17.62 6.91
C ALA A 120 -7.86 -16.52 5.91
N ALA A 121 -8.80 -16.88 5.03
CA ALA A 121 -9.44 -15.94 4.11
C ALA A 121 -10.22 -14.85 4.87
N LEU A 122 -10.99 -15.23 5.89
CA LEU A 122 -11.78 -14.32 6.70
C LEU A 122 -10.89 -13.34 7.47
N ALA A 123 -9.79 -13.81 8.07
CA ALA A 123 -8.85 -12.96 8.79
C ALA A 123 -8.29 -11.82 7.91
N VAL A 124 -8.02 -12.10 6.64
CA VAL A 124 -7.59 -11.08 5.67
C VAL A 124 -8.76 -10.14 5.30
N LEU A 125 -9.97 -10.69 5.09
CA LEU A 125 -11.12 -9.88 4.71
C LEU A 125 -11.48 -8.84 5.77
N VAL A 126 -11.51 -9.26 7.05
CA VAL A 126 -12.01 -8.42 8.15
C VAL A 126 -10.96 -7.48 8.75
N ALA A 127 -9.70 -7.61 8.38
CA ALA A 127 -8.62 -6.78 8.92
C ALA A 127 -8.68 -5.34 8.34
N PRO A 128 -8.95 -4.32 9.18
CA PRO A 128 -9.08 -2.93 8.74
C PRO A 128 -7.86 -2.42 7.98
N GLY A 129 -6.64 -2.79 8.39
CA GLY A 129 -5.41 -2.41 7.71
C GLY A 129 -5.35 -2.88 6.26
N PHE A 130 -5.77 -4.11 5.96
CA PHE A 130 -5.85 -4.59 4.57
C PHE A 130 -7.01 -3.97 3.79
N LEU A 131 -8.11 -3.65 4.47
CA LEU A 131 -9.19 -2.91 3.83
C LEU A 131 -8.72 -1.51 3.42
N ALA A 132 -7.96 -0.83 4.26
CA ALA A 132 -7.41 0.49 3.97
C ALA A 132 -6.43 0.46 2.78
N LEU A 133 -5.44 -0.46 2.81
CA LEU A 133 -4.42 -0.56 1.76
C LEU A 133 -5.02 -0.90 0.37
N ASP A 134 -6.00 -1.80 0.34
CA ASP A 134 -6.61 -2.26 -0.91
C ASP A 134 -7.66 -1.26 -1.47
N SER A 135 -7.94 -0.16 -0.76
CA SER A 135 -8.87 0.90 -1.18
C SER A 135 -8.27 1.91 -2.14
N LEU A 136 -6.95 2.01 -2.22
CA LEU A 136 -6.22 3.05 -2.92
C LEU A 136 -5.21 2.46 -3.89
N LEU A 137 -5.01 3.13 -5.03
CA LEU A 137 -3.93 2.77 -5.94
C LEU A 137 -2.60 3.21 -5.33
N THR A 138 -1.96 2.29 -4.62
CA THR A 138 -0.61 2.47 -4.06
C THR A 138 0.21 1.19 -4.21
N MET A 139 1.53 1.30 -4.13
CA MET A 139 2.42 0.15 -4.11
C MET A 139 2.14 -0.80 -2.92
N ASN A 140 1.48 -0.29 -1.87
CA ASN A 140 1.16 -1.08 -0.68
C ASN A 140 0.04 -2.11 -0.94
N ALA A 141 -0.86 -1.86 -1.88
CA ALA A 141 -1.93 -2.81 -2.23
C ALA A 141 -1.40 -4.07 -2.93
N SER A 142 -0.36 -3.95 -3.75
CA SER A 142 0.26 -5.08 -4.47
C SER A 142 1.38 -5.77 -3.69
N GLU A 143 2.02 -5.10 -2.73
CA GLU A 143 3.15 -5.62 -1.96
C GLU A 143 2.87 -6.98 -1.29
N PRO A 144 1.71 -7.20 -0.61
CA PRO A 144 1.41 -8.49 0.01
C PRO A 144 1.35 -9.65 -0.96
N LEU A 145 0.98 -9.42 -2.23
CA LEU A 145 0.93 -10.48 -3.24
C LEU A 145 2.32 -11.01 -3.59
N PHE A 146 3.33 -10.12 -3.68
CA PHE A 146 4.71 -10.53 -3.94
C PHE A 146 5.27 -11.36 -2.78
N TRP A 147 5.03 -10.93 -1.54
CA TRP A 147 5.49 -11.66 -0.35
C TRP A 147 4.81 -13.01 -0.21
N LEU A 148 3.48 -13.05 -0.36
CA LEU A 148 2.70 -14.29 -0.29
C LEU A 148 3.01 -15.24 -1.43
N GLY A 149 3.19 -14.73 -2.64
CA GLY A 149 3.59 -15.54 -3.80
C GLY A 149 4.95 -16.21 -3.57
N CYS A 150 5.92 -15.47 -3.06
CA CYS A 150 7.22 -16.01 -2.66
C CYS A 150 7.10 -17.03 -1.53
N ALA A 151 6.29 -16.77 -0.51
CA ALA A 151 6.03 -17.71 0.58
C ALA A 151 5.35 -19.00 0.06
N TYR A 152 4.38 -18.87 -0.83
CA TYR A 152 3.72 -20.00 -1.48
C TYR A 152 4.72 -20.86 -2.27
N LEU A 153 5.56 -20.24 -3.10
CA LEU A 153 6.60 -20.94 -3.86
C LEU A 153 7.59 -21.66 -2.92
N LEU A 154 8.00 -21.01 -1.84
CA LEU A 154 8.87 -21.63 -0.84
C LEU A 154 8.23 -22.86 -0.19
N ILE A 155 6.94 -22.78 0.19
CA ILE A 155 6.18 -23.93 0.71
C ILE A 155 6.17 -25.06 -0.32
N ARG A 156 5.94 -24.76 -1.60
CA ARG A 156 5.95 -25.75 -2.68
C ARG A 156 7.32 -26.38 -2.86
N ILE A 157 8.41 -25.58 -2.80
CA ILE A 157 9.78 -26.09 -2.85
C ILE A 157 10.07 -27.03 -1.68
N ILE A 158 9.62 -26.70 -0.47
CA ILE A 158 9.80 -27.52 0.71
C ILE A 158 9.04 -28.84 0.58
N LYS A 159 7.78 -28.82 0.14
CA LYS A 159 6.91 -29.99 0.04
C LYS A 159 7.28 -30.93 -1.08
N THR A 160 7.58 -30.39 -2.26
CA THR A 160 7.77 -31.21 -3.48
C THR A 160 9.22 -31.53 -3.76
N GLY A 161 10.16 -30.80 -3.16
CA GLY A 161 11.59 -30.87 -3.51
C GLY A 161 11.91 -30.26 -4.88
N ASN A 162 10.93 -29.71 -5.61
CA ASN A 162 11.14 -29.12 -6.93
C ASN A 162 11.89 -27.79 -6.81
N THR A 163 13.21 -27.85 -7.00
CA THR A 163 14.09 -26.69 -6.87
C THR A 163 13.99 -25.71 -8.04
N THR A 164 13.43 -26.09 -9.21
CA THR A 164 13.25 -25.16 -10.34
C THR A 164 12.27 -24.02 -10.02
N LEU A 165 11.41 -24.20 -9.02
CA LEU A 165 10.52 -23.13 -8.53
C LEU A 165 11.26 -21.92 -7.97
N TRP A 166 12.56 -22.01 -7.67
CA TRP A 166 13.39 -20.86 -7.33
C TRP A 166 13.50 -19.83 -8.46
N ILE A 167 13.32 -20.27 -9.72
CA ILE A 167 13.27 -19.35 -10.87
C ILE A 167 12.07 -18.40 -10.71
N TRP A 168 10.89 -18.96 -10.45
CA TRP A 168 9.66 -18.17 -10.26
C TRP A 168 9.71 -17.33 -8.99
N PHE A 169 10.32 -17.86 -7.92
CA PHE A 169 10.59 -17.09 -6.71
C PHE A 169 11.45 -15.85 -7.03
N GLY A 170 12.51 -16.02 -7.83
CA GLY A 170 13.39 -14.92 -8.23
C GLY A 170 12.68 -13.89 -9.11
N ILE A 171 11.90 -14.33 -10.10
CA ILE A 171 11.12 -13.44 -10.96
C ILE A 171 10.14 -12.62 -10.11
N LEU A 172 9.41 -13.28 -9.21
CA LEU A 172 8.43 -12.61 -8.36
C LEU A 172 9.10 -11.65 -7.37
N SER A 173 10.26 -12.02 -6.83
CA SER A 173 11.08 -11.14 -5.98
C SER A 173 11.60 -9.93 -6.74
N GLY A 174 12.04 -10.10 -7.99
CA GLY A 174 12.48 -9.00 -8.85
C GLY A 174 11.38 -7.98 -9.09
N PHE A 175 10.18 -8.43 -9.48
CA PHE A 175 9.02 -7.53 -9.59
C PHE A 175 8.58 -6.96 -8.23
N GLY A 176 8.73 -7.70 -7.15
CA GLY A 176 8.51 -7.20 -5.80
C GLY A 176 9.45 -6.05 -5.43
N LEU A 177 10.72 -6.11 -5.86
CA LEU A 177 11.69 -5.02 -5.72
C LEU A 177 11.33 -3.80 -6.56
N GLU A 178 10.84 -4.01 -7.78
CA GLU A 178 10.31 -2.94 -8.64
C GLU A 178 9.01 -2.33 -8.11
N ASN A 179 8.32 -3.03 -7.19
CA ASN A 179 7.15 -2.50 -6.48
C ASN A 179 7.55 -1.69 -5.23
N LYS A 180 8.42 -2.28 -4.37
CA LYS A 180 8.81 -1.62 -3.10
C LYS A 180 10.10 -2.22 -2.54
N TYR A 181 10.99 -1.36 -2.05
CA TYR A 181 12.30 -1.78 -1.50
C TYR A 181 12.21 -2.66 -0.23
N SER A 182 11.07 -2.67 0.48
CA SER A 182 10.80 -3.58 1.61
C SER A 182 10.90 -5.06 1.25
N MET A 183 10.79 -5.42 -0.04
CA MET A 183 11.06 -6.77 -0.54
C MET A 183 12.48 -7.25 -0.20
N LEU A 184 13.46 -6.36 -0.04
CA LEU A 184 14.82 -6.69 0.45
C LEU A 184 14.78 -7.20 1.89
N ILE A 185 13.96 -6.57 2.74
CA ILE A 185 13.81 -6.98 4.16
C ILE A 185 13.18 -8.37 4.22
N PHE A 186 12.11 -8.60 3.43
CA PHE A 186 11.49 -9.91 3.33
C PHE A 186 12.46 -10.98 2.79
N GLY A 187 13.20 -10.68 1.72
CA GLY A 187 14.22 -11.58 1.17
C GLY A 187 15.30 -11.94 2.19
N ALA A 188 15.81 -10.95 2.93
CA ALA A 188 16.75 -11.17 4.03
C ALA A 188 16.13 -12.03 5.13
N GLY A 189 14.85 -11.83 5.44
CA GLY A 189 14.07 -12.68 6.35
C GLY A 189 14.02 -14.14 5.89
N ILE A 190 13.74 -14.39 4.62
CA ILE A 190 13.74 -15.75 4.03
C ILE A 190 15.14 -16.38 4.13
N VAL A 191 16.20 -15.65 3.77
CA VAL A 191 17.59 -16.15 3.89
C VAL A 191 17.91 -16.49 5.35
N SER A 192 17.56 -15.61 6.29
CA SER A 192 17.74 -15.85 7.74
C SER A 192 17.00 -17.10 8.20
N GLY A 193 15.74 -17.26 7.75
CA GLY A 193 14.95 -18.45 8.04
C GLY A 193 15.55 -19.74 7.47
N LEU A 194 16.11 -19.70 6.26
CA LEU A 194 16.83 -20.86 5.69
C LEU A 194 18.06 -21.19 6.51
N LEU A 195 18.86 -20.21 6.90
CA LEU A 195 20.09 -20.41 7.70
C LEU A 195 19.80 -21.01 9.08
N LEU A 196 18.74 -20.55 9.75
CA LEU A 196 18.36 -20.96 11.10
C LEU A 196 17.62 -22.31 11.16
N THR A 197 17.37 -22.94 10.02
CA THR A 197 16.61 -24.20 9.95
C THR A 197 17.36 -25.31 9.20
N GLY A 198 16.81 -26.53 9.21
CA GLY A 198 17.34 -27.63 8.41
C GLY A 198 17.29 -27.40 6.90
N GLU A 199 16.54 -26.38 6.45
CA GLU A 199 16.40 -26.01 5.04
C GLU A 199 17.63 -25.25 4.49
N ARG A 200 18.64 -24.94 5.34
CA ARG A 200 19.93 -24.31 4.93
C ARG A 200 20.62 -25.04 3.77
N ARG A 201 20.43 -26.36 3.65
CA ARG A 201 20.95 -27.16 2.53
C ARG A 201 20.41 -26.70 1.16
N ARG A 202 19.27 -26.00 1.11
CA ARG A 202 18.71 -25.45 -0.13
C ARG A 202 19.51 -24.27 -0.67
N LEU A 203 20.34 -23.64 0.16
CA LEU A 203 21.28 -22.60 -0.28
C LEU A 203 22.34 -23.16 -1.25
N ALA A 204 22.59 -24.48 -1.25
CA ALA A 204 23.45 -25.13 -2.22
C ALA A 204 22.78 -25.38 -3.59
N SER A 205 21.47 -25.10 -3.72
CA SER A 205 20.76 -25.30 -4.98
C SER A 205 21.17 -24.24 -6.02
N ARG A 206 21.65 -24.71 -7.18
CA ARG A 206 21.96 -23.81 -8.31
C ARG A 206 20.77 -22.94 -8.73
N TRP A 207 19.57 -23.48 -8.62
CA TRP A 207 18.34 -22.80 -9.03
C TRP A 207 17.99 -21.60 -8.14
N LEU A 208 18.37 -21.66 -6.85
CA LEU A 208 18.26 -20.49 -5.96
C LEU A 208 19.11 -19.31 -6.46
N TRP A 209 20.34 -19.60 -6.87
CA TRP A 209 21.25 -18.58 -7.39
C TRP A 209 20.81 -18.07 -8.76
N VAL A 210 20.27 -18.94 -9.62
CA VAL A 210 19.64 -18.54 -10.89
C VAL A 210 18.44 -17.62 -10.62
N GLY A 211 17.57 -17.98 -9.68
CA GLY A 211 16.45 -17.11 -9.27
C GLY A 211 16.93 -15.77 -8.72
N GLY A 212 17.95 -15.79 -7.85
CA GLY A 212 18.57 -14.56 -7.33
C GLY A 212 19.15 -13.67 -8.43
N ALA A 213 19.85 -14.27 -9.40
CA ALA A 213 20.37 -13.55 -10.55
C ALA A 213 19.24 -12.92 -11.40
N LEU A 214 18.14 -13.65 -11.63
CA LEU A 214 16.97 -13.11 -12.32
C LEU A 214 16.33 -11.95 -11.57
N ALA A 215 16.21 -12.05 -10.24
CA ALA A 215 15.72 -10.93 -9.43
C ALA A 215 16.62 -9.70 -9.57
N CYS A 216 17.94 -9.89 -9.53
CA CYS A 216 18.92 -8.82 -9.74
C CYS A 216 18.81 -8.22 -11.16
N ILE A 217 18.64 -9.04 -12.19
CA ILE A 217 18.51 -8.57 -13.59
C ILE A 217 17.24 -7.74 -13.75
N ILE A 218 16.10 -8.18 -13.17
CA ILE A 218 14.84 -7.42 -13.22
C ILE A 218 15.01 -6.08 -12.50
N PHE A 219 15.65 -6.06 -11.34
CA PHE A 219 15.87 -4.85 -10.54
C PHE A 219 17.01 -3.95 -11.06
N LEU A 220 17.85 -4.44 -11.96
CA LEU A 220 19.05 -3.74 -12.42
C LEU A 220 18.77 -2.34 -13.01
N PRO A 221 17.73 -2.14 -13.85
CA PRO A 221 17.45 -0.81 -14.39
C PRO A 221 17.17 0.22 -13.29
N ASN A 222 16.38 -0.16 -12.27
CA ASN A 222 16.11 0.71 -11.13
C ASN A 222 17.38 0.98 -10.30
N LEU A 223 18.19 -0.02 -10.07
CA LEU A 223 19.46 0.15 -9.34
C LEU A 223 20.40 1.12 -10.09
N VAL A 224 20.54 0.97 -11.41
CA VAL A 224 21.34 1.89 -12.25
C VAL A 224 20.79 3.31 -12.18
N TRP A 225 19.48 3.48 -12.27
CA TRP A 225 18.82 4.78 -12.12
C TRP A 225 19.16 5.42 -10.75
N ASN A 226 19.04 4.66 -9.66
CA ASN A 226 19.39 5.13 -8.32
C ASN A 226 20.86 5.54 -8.18
N ILE A 227 21.79 4.77 -8.77
CA ILE A 227 23.23 5.10 -8.78
C ILE A 227 23.45 6.45 -9.49
N HIS A 228 22.89 6.63 -10.68
CA HIS A 228 23.01 7.89 -11.44
C HIS A 228 22.37 9.10 -10.74
N ARG A 229 21.33 8.88 -9.93
CA ARG A 229 20.63 9.92 -9.17
C ARG A 229 21.09 10.04 -7.72
N HIS A 230 22.18 9.36 -7.32
CA HIS A 230 22.75 9.40 -5.96
C HIS A 230 21.77 8.93 -4.88
N PHE A 231 20.99 7.88 -5.15
CA PHE A 231 20.05 7.25 -4.20
C PHE A 231 19.08 8.22 -3.55
N PRO A 232 18.23 8.91 -4.31
CA PRO A 232 17.33 9.94 -3.76
C PRO A 232 16.40 9.41 -2.68
N PHE A 233 15.96 8.14 -2.76
CA PHE A 233 15.17 7.49 -1.73
C PHE A 233 15.82 7.53 -0.34
N LEU A 234 17.15 7.36 -0.25
CA LEU A 234 17.86 7.44 1.04
C LEU A 234 17.85 8.86 1.60
N VAL A 235 17.90 9.86 0.73
CA VAL A 235 17.80 11.28 1.13
C VAL A 235 16.41 11.56 1.69
N VAL A 236 15.34 11.11 1.01
CA VAL A 236 13.96 11.22 1.51
C VAL A 236 13.82 10.57 2.89
N GLN A 237 14.32 9.34 3.06
CA GLN A 237 14.25 8.64 4.35
C GLN A 237 15.02 9.37 5.46
N ALA A 238 16.15 9.98 5.13
CA ALA A 238 16.90 10.81 6.08
C ALA A 238 16.11 12.07 6.46
N ASN A 239 15.53 12.76 5.47
CA ASN A 239 14.74 13.98 5.70
C ASN A 239 13.50 13.69 6.57
N ILE A 240 12.72 12.63 6.27
CA ILE A 240 11.56 12.22 7.09
C ILE A 240 11.96 11.96 8.54
N ARG A 241 13.13 11.33 8.77
CA ARG A 241 13.63 11.10 10.15
C ARG A 241 14.02 12.40 10.85
N HIS A 242 14.62 13.36 10.12
CA HIS A 242 15.05 14.64 10.70
C HIS A 242 13.88 15.59 10.92
N SER A 243 12.86 15.59 10.05
CA SER A 243 11.68 16.45 10.17
C SER A 243 10.77 16.05 11.34
N GLY A 244 10.90 14.81 11.85
CA GLY A 244 10.01 14.28 12.88
C GLY A 244 8.56 14.12 12.41
N ARG A 245 8.38 13.91 11.10
CA ARG A 245 7.07 13.74 10.47
C ARG A 245 6.33 12.52 11.00
N ASP A 246 7.04 11.41 11.20
CA ASP A 246 6.46 10.16 11.69
C ASP A 246 6.27 10.19 13.21
N VAL A 247 5.16 9.63 13.70
CA VAL A 247 4.93 9.45 15.14
C VAL A 247 5.83 8.34 15.66
N PRO A 248 6.77 8.60 16.58
CA PRO A 248 7.65 7.56 17.08
C PRO A 248 6.88 6.57 17.95
N LEU A 249 6.98 5.28 17.64
CA LEU A 249 6.33 4.19 18.37
C LEU A 249 7.39 3.28 18.99
N GLY A 250 7.30 3.08 20.30
CA GLY A 250 8.05 1.99 20.95
C GLY A 250 7.49 0.62 20.53
N PRO A 251 8.27 -0.48 20.67
CA PRO A 251 7.87 -1.81 20.20
C PRO A 251 6.51 -2.28 20.73
N LEU A 252 6.20 -2.03 22.00
CA LEU A 252 4.91 -2.41 22.60
C LEU A 252 3.75 -1.63 21.96
N ALA A 253 3.90 -0.31 21.79
CA ALA A 253 2.89 0.54 21.15
C ALA A 253 2.70 0.16 19.68
N PHE A 254 3.79 -0.20 18.97
CA PHE A 254 3.75 -0.69 17.60
C PHE A 254 2.86 -1.94 17.50
N PHE A 255 3.13 -2.98 18.28
CA PHE A 255 2.33 -4.21 18.25
C PHE A 255 0.90 -4.01 18.79
N ALA A 256 0.69 -3.10 19.75
CA ALA A 256 -0.67 -2.75 20.18
C ALA A 256 -1.48 -2.12 19.03
N GLN A 257 -0.87 -1.26 18.22
CA GLN A 257 -1.52 -0.71 17.04
C GLN A 257 -1.74 -1.77 15.95
N GLU A 258 -0.80 -2.72 15.75
CA GLU A 258 -1.01 -3.87 14.85
C GLU A 258 -2.25 -4.68 15.24
N VAL A 259 -2.42 -4.95 16.53
CA VAL A 259 -3.60 -5.67 17.04
C VAL A 259 -4.89 -4.90 16.71
N LEU A 260 -4.90 -3.58 16.90
CA LEU A 260 -6.08 -2.76 16.63
C LEU A 260 -6.39 -2.67 15.12
N THR A 261 -5.36 -2.45 14.31
CA THR A 261 -5.52 -2.22 12.86
C THR A 261 -5.72 -3.51 12.06
N LEU A 262 -5.32 -4.66 12.60
CA LEU A 262 -5.59 -5.97 11.99
C LEU A 262 -6.85 -6.65 12.56
N LEU A 263 -7.63 -5.97 13.37
CA LEU A 263 -8.76 -6.44 14.17
C LEU A 263 -8.31 -7.29 15.38
N PRO A 264 -8.64 -6.92 16.62
CA PRO A 264 -8.20 -7.64 17.83
C PRO A 264 -8.50 -9.15 17.82
N LEU A 265 -9.59 -9.55 17.17
CA LEU A 265 -9.94 -10.97 17.02
C LEU A 265 -9.00 -11.74 16.08
N THR A 266 -8.14 -11.11 15.32
CA THR A 266 -7.11 -11.84 14.56
C THR A 266 -5.88 -12.17 15.39
N LEU A 267 -5.67 -11.52 16.56
CA LEU A 267 -4.55 -11.75 17.45
C LEU A 267 -4.39 -13.23 17.85
N PRO A 268 -5.43 -13.94 18.32
CA PRO A 268 -5.30 -15.36 18.65
C PRO A 268 -4.93 -16.22 17.43
N ILE A 269 -5.31 -15.81 16.22
CA ILE A 269 -4.99 -16.55 14.98
C ILE A 269 -3.52 -16.37 14.64
N TRP A 270 -2.98 -15.14 14.62
CA TRP A 270 -1.58 -14.96 14.24
C TRP A 270 -0.61 -15.41 15.35
N LEU A 271 -0.99 -15.36 16.64
CA LEU A 271 -0.23 -16.01 17.70
C LEU A 271 -0.21 -17.53 17.55
N ALA A 272 -1.34 -18.15 17.19
CA ALA A 272 -1.39 -19.57 16.82
C ALA A 272 -0.54 -19.88 15.57
N GLY A 273 -0.38 -18.91 14.67
CA GLY A 273 0.53 -19.00 13.52
C GLY A 273 1.99 -19.11 13.96
N LEU A 274 2.44 -18.27 14.88
CA LEU A 274 3.77 -18.40 15.47
C LEU A 274 3.93 -19.75 16.19
N TRP A 275 2.91 -20.16 16.96
CA TRP A 275 2.91 -21.48 17.60
C TRP A 275 3.01 -22.60 16.56
N PHE A 276 2.27 -22.52 15.45
CA PHE A 276 2.32 -23.49 14.35
C PHE A 276 3.74 -23.68 13.84
N TYR A 277 4.44 -22.61 13.50
CA TYR A 277 5.78 -22.69 12.93
C TYR A 277 6.83 -23.21 13.92
N PHE A 278 6.76 -22.83 15.18
CA PHE A 278 7.84 -23.14 16.12
C PHE A 278 7.62 -24.41 16.95
N PHE A 279 6.38 -24.71 17.30
CA PHE A 279 6.08 -25.75 18.29
C PHE A 279 5.27 -26.92 17.74
N SER A 280 4.58 -26.78 16.58
CA SER A 280 3.77 -27.86 16.04
C SER A 280 4.58 -28.80 15.15
N LYS A 281 4.21 -30.11 15.17
CA LYS A 281 4.80 -31.10 14.25
C LYS A 281 4.49 -30.79 12.78
N PRO A 282 3.24 -30.43 12.37
CA PRO A 282 2.92 -30.08 10.99
C PRO A 282 3.63 -28.80 10.50
N GLY A 283 3.86 -27.84 11.37
CA GLY A 283 4.52 -26.57 11.05
C GLY A 283 6.05 -26.68 10.95
N ARG A 284 6.63 -27.73 11.52
CA ARG A 284 8.10 -27.92 11.58
C ARG A 284 8.82 -27.74 10.22
N PRO A 285 8.31 -28.25 9.09
CA PRO A 285 8.93 -28.06 7.78
C PRO A 285 8.94 -26.60 7.34
N PHE A 286 7.98 -25.80 7.81
CA PHE A 286 7.75 -24.41 7.40
C PHE A 286 8.33 -23.37 8.37
N ARG A 287 9.18 -23.76 9.33
CA ARG A 287 9.83 -22.88 10.30
C ARG A 287 10.57 -21.70 9.67
N VAL A 288 11.01 -21.88 8.43
CA VAL A 288 11.62 -20.78 7.64
C VAL A 288 10.72 -19.54 7.64
N LEU A 289 9.40 -19.72 7.43
CA LEU A 289 8.45 -18.59 7.40
C LEU A 289 8.28 -17.95 8.78
N GLY A 290 8.31 -18.74 9.85
CA GLY A 290 8.29 -18.19 11.23
C GLY A 290 9.51 -17.33 11.53
N TRP A 291 10.70 -17.79 11.18
CA TRP A 291 11.94 -17.01 11.35
C TRP A 291 11.99 -15.80 10.42
N ALA A 292 11.51 -15.95 9.18
CA ALA A 292 11.41 -14.83 8.25
C ALA A 292 10.50 -13.73 8.81
N TRP A 293 9.36 -14.10 9.40
CA TRP A 293 8.46 -13.14 10.04
C TRP A 293 9.13 -12.42 11.22
N ILE A 294 9.79 -13.18 12.14
CA ILE A 294 10.49 -12.58 13.30
C ILE A 294 11.58 -11.60 12.84
N PHE A 295 12.40 -12.00 11.85
CA PHE A 295 13.45 -11.15 11.30
C PHE A 295 12.86 -9.87 10.70
N THR A 296 11.85 -10.02 9.86
CA THR A 296 11.18 -8.88 9.19
C THR A 296 10.56 -7.93 10.21
N ALA A 297 9.86 -8.46 11.21
CA ALA A 297 9.27 -7.67 12.29
C ALA A 297 10.35 -6.92 13.10
N ALA A 298 11.44 -7.59 13.46
CA ALA A 298 12.55 -6.96 14.18
C ALA A 298 13.17 -5.80 13.38
N VAL A 299 13.41 -6.00 12.09
CA VAL A 299 13.98 -4.96 11.20
C VAL A 299 13.00 -3.80 11.04
N ILE A 300 11.72 -4.07 10.75
CA ILE A 300 10.72 -3.01 10.52
C ILE A 300 10.51 -2.20 11.80
N VAL A 301 10.32 -2.84 12.95
CA VAL A 301 10.15 -2.14 14.24
C VAL A 301 11.36 -1.28 14.57
N THR A 302 12.57 -1.70 14.18
CA THR A 302 13.81 -0.95 14.46
C THR A 302 14.01 0.22 13.49
N LEU A 303 13.66 0.03 12.21
CA LEU A 303 13.98 1.01 11.16
C LEU A 303 12.84 1.99 10.87
N SER A 304 11.59 1.58 11.07
CA SER A 304 10.44 2.39 10.69
C SER A 304 9.32 2.28 11.71
N PRO A 305 8.80 3.41 12.20
CA PRO A 305 7.67 3.43 13.11
C PRO A 305 6.31 3.18 12.42
N ARG A 306 6.24 3.15 11.09
CA ARG A 306 4.96 3.01 10.36
C ARG A 306 4.49 1.56 10.38
N ILE A 307 3.38 1.32 11.05
CA ILE A 307 2.81 -0.01 11.29
C ILE A 307 2.52 -0.79 9.99
N TYR A 308 1.97 -0.14 8.98
CA TYR A 308 1.54 -0.82 7.75
C TYR A 308 2.69 -1.46 6.96
N TYR A 309 3.95 -1.17 7.26
CA TYR A 309 5.09 -1.85 6.61
C TYR A 309 5.20 -3.32 7.00
N LEU A 310 4.64 -3.72 8.16
CA LEU A 310 4.64 -5.11 8.58
C LEU A 310 3.40 -5.90 8.09
N TYR A 311 2.34 -5.22 7.64
CA TYR A 311 1.11 -5.89 7.20
C TYR A 311 1.34 -7.02 6.19
N PRO A 312 2.22 -6.91 5.16
CA PRO A 312 2.45 -7.98 4.19
C PRO A 312 2.93 -9.31 4.80
N ALA A 313 3.48 -9.27 6.01
CA ALA A 313 3.97 -10.45 6.72
C ALA A 313 2.89 -11.23 7.50
N PHE A 314 1.74 -10.61 7.83
CA PHE A 314 0.73 -11.26 8.66
C PHE A 314 -0.07 -12.38 7.98
N PRO A 315 -0.40 -12.35 6.68
CA PRO A 315 -1.20 -13.39 6.07
C PRO A 315 -0.59 -14.79 6.17
N VAL A 316 0.73 -14.93 6.20
CA VAL A 316 1.37 -16.24 6.45
C VAL A 316 1.10 -16.74 7.88
N LEU A 317 1.02 -15.83 8.87
CA LEU A 317 0.64 -16.20 10.23
C LEU A 317 -0.85 -16.55 10.31
N PHE A 318 -1.71 -15.84 9.60
CA PHE A 318 -3.14 -16.18 9.52
C PHE A 318 -3.34 -17.58 8.92
N ALA A 319 -2.57 -17.91 7.88
CA ALA A 319 -2.63 -19.23 7.26
C ALA A 319 -2.20 -20.34 8.24
N GLY A 320 -1.00 -20.21 8.85
CA GLY A 320 -0.49 -21.19 9.82
C GLY A 320 -1.35 -21.31 11.08
N GLY A 321 -1.82 -20.17 11.58
CA GLY A 321 -2.67 -20.12 12.76
C GLY A 321 -4.04 -20.76 12.55
N SER A 322 -4.63 -20.54 11.39
CA SER A 322 -5.89 -21.17 11.03
C SER A 322 -5.78 -22.70 10.94
N VAL A 323 -4.65 -23.22 10.43
CA VAL A 323 -4.36 -24.66 10.45
C VAL A 323 -4.26 -25.18 11.88
N MET A 324 -3.59 -24.40 12.76
CA MET A 324 -3.47 -24.79 14.17
C MET A 324 -4.81 -24.77 14.90
N TRP A 325 -5.63 -23.73 14.67
CA TRP A 325 -6.97 -23.65 15.22
C TRP A 325 -7.86 -24.81 14.75
N GLU A 326 -7.81 -25.16 13.46
CA GLU A 326 -8.54 -26.31 12.95
C GLU A 326 -8.15 -27.60 13.67
N THR A 327 -6.83 -27.78 13.92
CA THR A 327 -6.28 -28.96 14.62
C THR A 327 -6.71 -29.00 16.10
N TRP A 328 -6.59 -27.86 16.81
CA TRP A 328 -6.97 -27.79 18.24
C TRP A 328 -8.48 -27.98 18.47
N LEU A 329 -9.27 -27.54 17.54
CA LEU A 329 -10.72 -27.55 17.64
C LEU A 329 -11.37 -28.67 16.80
N ASP A 330 -10.66 -29.74 16.48
CA ASP A 330 -11.16 -30.82 15.60
C ASP A 330 -12.20 -31.74 16.26
N LEU A 331 -12.57 -31.51 17.51
CA LEU A 331 -13.60 -32.28 18.20
C LEU A 331 -15.01 -31.72 17.91
N PRO A 332 -16.06 -32.61 17.80
CA PRO A 332 -17.43 -32.19 17.53
C PRO A 332 -17.98 -31.13 18.48
N ARG A 333 -17.57 -31.17 19.76
CA ARG A 333 -17.97 -30.18 20.79
C ARG A 333 -17.55 -28.75 20.45
N TYR A 334 -16.50 -28.56 19.62
CA TYR A 334 -16.01 -27.23 19.22
C TYR A 334 -16.64 -26.72 17.92
N ARG A 335 -17.57 -27.46 17.32
CA ARG A 335 -18.22 -27.03 16.07
C ARG A 335 -18.94 -25.69 16.25
N TRP A 336 -19.70 -25.54 17.32
CA TRP A 336 -20.41 -24.29 17.62
C TRP A 336 -19.46 -23.13 17.95
N PRO A 337 -18.47 -23.24 18.84
CA PRO A 337 -17.50 -22.19 19.11
C PRO A 337 -16.73 -21.72 17.87
N LYS A 338 -16.39 -22.60 16.94
CA LYS A 338 -15.75 -22.22 15.66
C LYS A 338 -16.62 -21.27 14.85
N LEU A 339 -17.91 -21.62 14.70
CA LEU A 339 -18.86 -20.81 13.94
C LEU A 339 -19.17 -19.48 14.66
N ALA A 340 -19.32 -19.52 15.98
CA ALA A 340 -19.52 -18.32 16.78
C ALA A 340 -18.34 -17.33 16.66
N TYR A 341 -17.10 -17.83 16.72
CA TYR A 341 -15.91 -17.00 16.54
C TYR A 341 -15.82 -16.40 15.13
N ALA A 342 -16.05 -17.20 14.10
CA ALA A 342 -16.10 -16.69 12.73
C ALA A 342 -17.22 -15.63 12.57
N GLY A 343 -18.40 -15.88 13.12
CA GLY A 343 -19.50 -14.93 13.13
C GLY A 343 -19.15 -13.61 13.86
N LEU A 344 -18.48 -13.71 15.01
CA LEU A 344 -18.02 -12.54 15.75
C LEU A 344 -16.97 -11.73 14.95
N MET A 345 -16.06 -12.40 14.26
CA MET A 345 -15.11 -11.75 13.35
C MET A 345 -15.84 -10.99 12.22
N VAL A 346 -16.87 -11.59 11.63
CA VAL A 346 -17.67 -10.93 10.59
C VAL A 346 -18.38 -9.69 11.16
N VAL A 347 -19.02 -9.81 12.31
CA VAL A 347 -19.75 -8.69 12.94
C VAL A 347 -18.79 -7.55 13.28
N LEU A 348 -17.69 -7.83 13.97
CA LEU A 348 -16.71 -6.80 14.31
C LEU A 348 -16.00 -6.26 13.06
N GLY A 349 -15.69 -7.11 12.08
CA GLY A 349 -15.14 -6.65 10.80
C GLY A 349 -16.09 -5.69 10.08
N ALA A 350 -17.38 -5.96 10.07
CA ALA A 350 -18.40 -5.07 9.51
C ALA A 350 -18.48 -3.72 10.26
N VAL A 351 -18.35 -3.74 11.59
CA VAL A 351 -18.28 -2.52 12.42
C VAL A 351 -17.01 -1.72 12.15
N TYR A 352 -15.87 -2.37 11.93
CA TYR A 352 -14.60 -1.67 11.68
C TYR A 352 -14.40 -1.26 10.21
N ALA A 353 -15.09 -1.90 9.26
CA ALA A 353 -14.93 -1.63 7.83
C ALA A 353 -15.12 -0.14 7.46
N PRO A 354 -16.15 0.58 7.96
CA PRO A 354 -16.32 2.00 7.66
C PRO A 354 -15.17 2.90 8.13
N LEU A 355 -14.36 2.43 9.08
CA LEU A 355 -13.18 3.18 9.57
C LEU A 355 -12.00 3.12 8.59
N SER A 356 -12.03 2.19 7.63
CA SER A 356 -10.90 1.88 6.74
C SER A 356 -11.23 2.04 5.27
N VAL A 357 -12.52 1.99 4.89
CA VAL A 357 -12.99 2.15 3.51
C VAL A 357 -14.08 3.21 3.43
N PRO A 358 -14.10 4.05 2.38
CA PRO A 358 -15.03 5.17 2.25
C PRO A 358 -16.43 4.69 1.82
N VAL A 359 -17.14 4.02 2.72
CA VAL A 359 -18.51 3.54 2.50
C VAL A 359 -19.59 4.45 3.12
N LEU A 360 -19.19 5.39 3.97
CA LEU A 360 -20.07 6.39 4.58
C LEU A 360 -19.76 7.78 4.00
N ALA A 361 -20.76 8.64 3.88
CA ALA A 361 -20.54 10.07 3.64
C ALA A 361 -19.74 10.70 4.80
N PRO A 362 -18.94 11.76 4.57
CA PRO A 362 -18.08 12.34 5.60
C PRO A 362 -18.78 12.68 6.92
N GLU A 363 -19.97 13.28 6.86
CA GLU A 363 -20.76 13.64 8.03
C GLU A 363 -21.25 12.40 8.81
N SER A 364 -21.58 11.34 8.08
CA SER A 364 -22.01 10.07 8.67
C SER A 364 -20.82 9.34 9.31
N TYR A 365 -19.65 9.44 8.71
CA TYR A 365 -18.40 8.91 9.26
C TYR A 365 -18.06 9.59 10.60
N ILE A 366 -18.12 10.91 10.66
CA ILE A 366 -17.86 11.68 11.88
C ILE A 366 -18.81 11.26 13.00
N ARG A 367 -20.13 11.24 12.73
CA ARG A 367 -21.12 10.75 13.71
C ARG A 367 -20.88 9.30 14.14
N TYR A 368 -20.45 8.46 13.21
CA TYR A 368 -20.16 7.05 13.48
C TYR A 368 -18.96 6.88 14.43
N THR A 369 -17.87 7.61 14.19
CA THR A 369 -16.69 7.57 15.07
C THR A 369 -16.97 8.19 16.44
N GLU A 370 -17.75 9.25 16.52
CA GLU A 370 -18.23 9.84 17.77
C GLU A 370 -19.06 8.87 18.58
N ALA A 371 -20.04 8.18 17.94
CA ALA A 371 -20.88 7.18 18.60
C ALA A 371 -20.10 5.98 19.14
N LEU A 372 -19.00 5.61 18.47
CA LEU A 372 -18.11 4.54 18.91
C LEU A 372 -17.01 5.01 19.89
N HIS A 373 -16.93 6.31 20.19
CA HIS A 373 -15.88 6.92 21.00
C HIS A 373 -14.46 6.58 20.49
N LEU A 374 -14.31 6.44 19.17
CA LEU A 374 -13.04 6.11 18.52
C LEU A 374 -12.35 7.37 18.02
N GLN A 375 -11.06 7.46 18.28
CA GLN A 375 -10.21 8.47 17.66
C GLN A 375 -9.41 7.84 16.51
N PRO A 376 -9.29 8.53 15.36
CA PRO A 376 -8.49 8.04 14.25
C PRO A 376 -7.01 7.86 14.68
N PRO A 377 -6.35 6.78 14.25
CA PRO A 377 -4.94 6.60 14.52
C PRO A 377 -4.12 7.71 13.86
N ARG A 378 -3.16 8.27 14.59
CA ARG A 378 -2.19 9.22 14.05
C ARG A 378 -0.98 8.47 13.53
N ILE A 379 -0.75 8.57 12.22
CA ILE A 379 0.43 8.02 11.56
C ILE A 379 1.52 9.09 11.46
N GLU A 380 1.13 10.34 11.27
CA GLU A 380 2.02 11.50 11.16
C GLU A 380 1.72 12.53 12.25
N THR A 381 2.70 13.40 12.51
CA THR A 381 2.60 14.44 13.55
C THR A 381 1.72 15.63 13.16
N HIS A 382 1.28 15.70 11.91
CA HIS A 382 0.39 16.75 11.42
C HIS A 382 -0.92 16.86 12.21
N ARG A 383 -1.44 18.07 12.30
CA ARG A 383 -2.77 18.31 12.88
C ARG A 383 -3.83 17.67 11.98
N LEU A 384 -4.69 16.86 12.57
CA LEU A 384 -5.82 16.26 11.87
C LEU A 384 -7.01 17.23 11.84
N GLY A 385 -7.78 17.15 10.76
CA GLY A 385 -9.12 17.72 10.64
C GLY A 385 -10.20 16.79 11.21
N PRO A 386 -11.46 16.93 10.76
CA PRO A 386 -12.57 16.07 11.19
C PRO A 386 -12.44 14.60 10.73
N LEU A 387 -11.66 14.36 9.67
CA LEU A 387 -11.40 13.03 9.11
C LEU A 387 -9.98 12.58 9.40
N PRO A 388 -9.71 11.25 9.46
CA PRO A 388 -8.36 10.73 9.47
C PRO A 388 -7.64 11.06 8.15
N GLN A 389 -6.31 11.16 8.20
CA GLN A 389 -5.49 11.52 7.04
C GLN A 389 -5.80 10.68 5.80
N LEU A 390 -5.97 9.36 5.94
CA LEU A 390 -6.33 8.45 4.84
C LEU A 390 -7.55 8.93 4.02
N PHE A 391 -8.51 9.54 4.67
CA PHE A 391 -9.71 10.07 4.02
C PHE A 391 -9.58 11.55 3.68
N ALA A 392 -8.99 12.34 4.58
CA ALA A 392 -8.83 13.78 4.39
C ALA A 392 -7.98 14.14 3.16
N ASP A 393 -6.94 13.34 2.86
CA ASP A 393 -6.08 13.50 1.67
C ASP A 393 -6.79 13.16 0.35
N GLN A 394 -8.09 12.86 0.38
CA GLN A 394 -8.93 12.62 -0.79
C GLN A 394 -9.83 13.84 -1.14
N PHE A 395 -9.78 14.92 -0.38
CA PHE A 395 -10.69 16.07 -0.53
C PHE A 395 -9.97 17.37 -0.88
N GLY A 396 -10.70 18.26 -1.57
CA GLY A 396 -10.28 19.63 -1.82
C GLY A 396 -9.51 19.83 -3.13
N TRP A 397 -9.12 18.79 -3.85
CA TRP A 397 -8.26 18.88 -5.03
C TRP A 397 -8.92 19.55 -6.22
N GLU A 398 -10.20 19.25 -6.48
CA GLU A 398 -10.93 19.82 -7.61
C GLU A 398 -11.31 21.28 -7.34
N GLU A 399 -11.74 21.60 -6.11
CA GLU A 399 -12.05 22.96 -5.66
C GLU A 399 -10.81 23.86 -5.64
N MET A 400 -9.66 23.32 -5.22
CA MET A 400 -8.37 23.98 -5.31
C MET A 400 -8.03 24.31 -6.77
N THR A 401 -8.14 23.31 -7.65
CA THR A 401 -7.86 23.51 -9.08
C THR A 401 -8.79 24.54 -9.72
N ALA A 402 -10.08 24.51 -9.40
CA ALA A 402 -11.05 25.51 -9.87
C ALA A 402 -10.72 26.91 -9.37
N THR A 403 -10.20 27.03 -8.12
CA THR A 403 -9.78 28.32 -7.57
C THR A 403 -8.54 28.87 -8.29
N VAL A 404 -7.53 28.01 -8.53
CA VAL A 404 -6.35 28.37 -9.34
C VAL A 404 -6.76 28.79 -10.76
N ALA A 405 -7.73 28.08 -11.34
CA ALA A 405 -8.23 28.38 -12.69
C ALA A 405 -8.89 29.75 -12.76
N ARG A 406 -9.66 30.16 -11.76
CA ARG A 406 -10.25 31.50 -11.69
C ARG A 406 -9.15 32.58 -11.68
N VAL A 407 -8.11 32.40 -10.90
CA VAL A 407 -6.97 33.31 -10.84
C VAL A 407 -6.25 33.35 -12.18
N TYR A 408 -5.89 32.20 -12.75
CA TYR A 408 -5.18 32.10 -14.01
C TYR A 408 -5.96 32.74 -15.17
N ASN A 409 -7.27 32.48 -15.26
CA ASN A 409 -8.12 32.98 -16.33
C ASN A 409 -8.48 34.47 -16.19
N SER A 410 -8.29 35.07 -15.01
CA SER A 410 -8.42 36.54 -14.81
C SER A 410 -7.22 37.34 -15.34
N LEU A 411 -6.09 36.66 -15.62
CA LEU A 411 -4.91 37.34 -16.17
C LEU A 411 -5.10 37.65 -17.66
N PRO A 412 -4.48 38.74 -18.18
CA PRO A 412 -4.45 39.04 -19.61
C PRO A 412 -3.87 37.87 -20.43
N PRO A 413 -4.35 37.60 -21.65
CA PRO A 413 -3.91 36.46 -22.45
C PRO A 413 -2.40 36.38 -22.67
N GLU A 414 -1.75 37.52 -22.89
CA GLU A 414 -0.30 37.65 -23.09
C GLU A 414 0.51 37.32 -21.83
N VAL A 415 -0.07 37.52 -20.63
CA VAL A 415 0.54 37.19 -19.35
C VAL A 415 0.32 35.70 -19.04
N ARG A 416 -0.87 35.14 -19.34
CA ARG A 416 -1.20 33.73 -19.08
C ARG A 416 -0.20 32.79 -19.71
N THR A 417 0.22 33.02 -20.96
CA THR A 417 1.18 32.15 -21.66
C THR A 417 2.55 32.07 -20.98
N LYS A 418 2.90 33.07 -20.17
CA LYS A 418 4.17 33.14 -19.42
C LYS A 418 4.01 32.79 -17.96
N THR A 419 2.77 32.59 -17.48
CA THR A 419 2.50 32.33 -16.06
C THR A 419 2.59 30.84 -15.74
N ALA A 420 3.54 30.49 -14.87
CA ALA A 420 3.64 29.15 -14.32
C ALA A 420 2.68 28.98 -13.13
N ILE A 421 2.23 27.73 -12.91
CA ILE A 421 1.48 27.32 -11.71
C ILE A 421 2.42 26.44 -10.88
N PHE A 422 2.78 26.91 -9.67
CA PHE A 422 3.72 26.21 -8.79
C PHE A 422 2.99 25.60 -7.60
N GLY A 423 3.04 24.26 -7.51
CA GLY A 423 2.57 23.50 -6.37
C GLY A 423 3.70 23.24 -5.37
N GLN A 424 3.44 23.45 -4.08
CA GLN A 424 4.43 23.17 -3.03
C GLN A 424 4.65 21.68 -2.82
N ASN A 425 3.64 20.86 -3.12
CA ASN A 425 3.74 19.40 -3.04
C ASN A 425 3.24 18.73 -4.32
N TYR A 426 3.57 17.44 -4.47
CA TYR A 426 3.18 16.64 -5.64
C TYR A 426 1.67 16.45 -5.77
N GLY A 427 0.91 16.48 -4.66
CA GLY A 427 -0.55 16.38 -4.67
C GLY A 427 -1.19 17.59 -5.33
N GLN A 428 -0.75 18.80 -4.95
CA GLN A 428 -1.18 20.07 -5.55
C GLN A 428 -0.85 20.09 -7.06
N ALA A 429 0.39 19.77 -7.42
CA ALA A 429 0.81 19.74 -8.82
C ALA A 429 0.05 18.66 -9.62
N GLY A 430 -0.10 17.46 -9.05
CA GLY A 430 -0.84 16.36 -9.68
C GLY A 430 -2.33 16.67 -9.87
N ALA A 431 -2.95 17.40 -8.93
CA ALA A 431 -4.33 17.85 -9.07
C ALA A 431 -4.49 18.85 -10.24
N ILE A 432 -3.57 19.81 -10.37
CA ILE A 432 -3.56 20.72 -11.53
C ILE A 432 -3.37 19.93 -12.84
N ASP A 433 -2.46 18.96 -12.85
CA ASP A 433 -2.21 18.13 -14.04
C ASP A 433 -3.40 17.24 -14.42
N LEU A 434 -4.22 16.80 -13.45
CA LEU A 434 -5.39 15.96 -13.68
C LEU A 434 -6.63 16.79 -14.05
N PHE A 435 -6.98 17.79 -13.24
CA PHE A 435 -8.22 18.55 -13.37
C PHE A 435 -8.06 19.81 -14.20
N GLY A 436 -6.85 20.40 -14.23
CA GLY A 436 -6.57 21.66 -14.91
C GLY A 436 -6.92 21.73 -16.39
N PRO A 437 -6.72 20.66 -17.20
CA PRO A 437 -7.09 20.68 -18.62
C PRO A 437 -8.57 21.02 -18.88
N ARG A 438 -9.48 20.69 -17.96
CA ARG A 438 -10.90 21.06 -18.04
C ARG A 438 -11.14 22.56 -17.95
N TYR A 439 -10.20 23.28 -17.35
CA TYR A 439 -10.24 24.73 -17.13
C TYR A 439 -9.26 25.50 -18.04
N GLY A 440 -8.56 24.82 -18.95
CA GLY A 440 -7.54 25.41 -19.80
C GLY A 440 -6.23 25.78 -19.08
N LEU A 441 -5.96 25.17 -17.93
CA LEU A 441 -4.72 25.38 -17.22
C LEU A 441 -3.54 24.66 -17.87
N PRO A 442 -2.35 25.26 -17.88
CA PRO A 442 -1.12 24.56 -18.24
C PRO A 442 -0.73 23.54 -17.15
N PRO A 443 0.11 22.57 -17.50
CA PRO A 443 0.66 21.65 -16.49
C PRO A 443 1.44 22.39 -15.42
N ALA A 444 1.27 21.95 -14.16
CA ALA A 444 1.97 22.54 -13.03
C ALA A 444 3.48 22.23 -13.04
N ILE A 445 4.22 23.04 -12.29
CA ILE A 445 5.59 22.76 -11.86
C ILE A 445 5.62 22.61 -10.33
N SER A 446 6.54 21.82 -9.83
CA SER A 446 6.78 21.66 -8.39
C SER A 446 8.23 21.22 -8.16
N ALA A 447 8.78 21.61 -7.03
CA ALA A 447 10.10 21.16 -6.60
C ALA A 447 10.04 19.93 -5.68
N HIS A 448 8.84 19.35 -5.49
CA HIS A 448 8.60 18.23 -4.59
C HIS A 448 8.77 16.90 -5.32
N MET A 449 9.46 15.96 -4.67
CA MET A 449 9.72 14.60 -5.17
C MET A 449 10.16 14.59 -6.66
N ASN A 450 9.52 13.78 -7.51
CA ASN A 450 9.95 13.60 -8.90
C ASN A 450 9.65 14.81 -9.81
N TYR A 451 8.72 15.68 -9.42
CA TYR A 451 8.50 16.95 -10.12
C TYR A 451 9.75 17.82 -10.18
N PHE A 452 10.61 17.72 -9.15
CA PHE A 452 11.90 18.39 -9.17
C PHE A 452 12.76 17.98 -10.37
N PHE A 453 12.80 16.70 -10.72
CA PHE A 453 13.56 16.21 -11.87
C PHE A 453 12.90 16.55 -13.22
N TRP A 454 11.58 16.74 -13.25
CA TRP A 454 10.90 17.20 -14.48
C TRP A 454 11.13 18.69 -14.72
N GLY A 455 11.61 19.43 -13.70
CA GLY A 455 12.13 20.77 -13.80
C GLY A 455 11.07 21.87 -13.93
N PRO A 456 11.53 23.12 -14.08
CA PRO A 456 10.66 24.27 -14.22
C PRO A 456 10.10 24.45 -15.64
N ARG A 457 10.27 23.47 -16.54
CA ARG A 457 9.90 23.56 -17.96
C ARG A 457 10.56 24.78 -18.62
N ASP A 458 9.86 25.44 -19.52
CA ASP A 458 10.36 26.63 -20.25
C ASP A 458 9.98 27.95 -19.56
N TYR A 459 9.48 27.91 -18.33
CA TYR A 459 9.13 29.10 -17.58
C TYR A 459 10.35 29.85 -17.09
N THR A 460 10.29 31.18 -17.20
CA THR A 460 11.34 32.08 -16.70
C THR A 460 11.15 32.45 -15.22
N GLY A 461 9.92 32.27 -14.70
CA GLY A 461 9.53 32.74 -13.38
C GLY A 461 9.09 34.21 -13.34
N GLU A 462 9.02 34.92 -14.50
CA GLU A 462 8.57 36.31 -14.58
C GLU A 462 7.17 36.49 -14.00
N SER A 463 6.29 35.52 -14.21
CA SER A 463 4.93 35.48 -13.68
C SER A 463 4.62 34.08 -13.16
N MET A 464 4.13 33.98 -11.93
CA MET A 464 3.86 32.70 -11.27
C MET A 464 2.67 32.78 -10.32
N ILE A 465 1.80 31.79 -10.38
CA ILE A 465 0.77 31.51 -9.38
C ILE A 465 1.37 30.49 -8.42
N VAL A 466 1.60 30.86 -7.16
CA VAL A 466 2.19 30.00 -6.14
C VAL A 466 1.08 29.54 -5.19
N MET A 467 0.89 28.25 -5.10
CA MET A 467 -0.01 27.63 -4.14
C MET A 467 0.74 27.43 -2.82
N GLN A 468 0.14 27.85 -1.70
CA GLN A 468 0.73 27.72 -0.37
C GLN A 468 2.03 28.55 -0.19
N GLY A 469 2.49 28.70 1.03
CA GLY A 469 3.69 29.45 1.41
C GLY A 469 3.36 30.69 2.25
N GLN A 470 4.40 31.35 2.72
CA GLN A 470 4.28 32.61 3.46
C GLN A 470 4.67 33.77 2.55
N GLN A 471 3.89 34.84 2.56
CA GLN A 471 4.14 36.02 1.74
C GLN A 471 5.56 36.55 1.93
N LYS A 472 6.03 36.66 3.20
CA LYS A 472 7.38 37.12 3.52
C LYS A 472 8.50 36.30 2.89
N ASP A 473 8.30 35.00 2.75
CA ASP A 473 9.30 34.13 2.12
C ASP A 473 9.30 34.31 0.61
N LEU A 474 8.12 34.48 0.00
CA LEU A 474 7.99 34.74 -1.43
C LEU A 474 8.56 36.12 -1.82
N GLU A 475 8.42 37.14 -0.96
CA GLU A 475 9.00 38.49 -1.17
C GLU A 475 10.53 38.49 -1.22
N ARG A 476 11.20 37.46 -0.70
CA ARG A 476 12.65 37.26 -0.88
C ARG A 476 13.01 36.99 -2.34
N TYR A 477 12.16 36.26 -3.04
CA TYR A 477 12.40 35.80 -4.41
C TYR A 477 11.77 36.69 -5.47
N TYR A 478 10.63 37.34 -5.17
CA TYR A 478 9.86 38.14 -6.12
C TYR A 478 9.83 39.61 -5.77
N THR A 479 9.69 40.47 -6.80
CA THR A 479 9.54 41.91 -6.61
C THR A 479 8.11 42.31 -6.23
N SER A 480 7.11 41.50 -6.64
CA SER A 480 5.70 41.71 -6.29
C SER A 480 5.07 40.38 -5.90
N VAL A 481 4.43 40.38 -4.74
CA VAL A 481 3.70 39.21 -4.20
C VAL A 481 2.34 39.68 -3.75
N GLU A 482 1.29 39.16 -4.35
CA GLU A 482 -0.09 39.57 -4.07
C GLU A 482 -0.89 38.33 -3.70
N LYS A 483 -1.56 38.33 -2.54
CA LYS A 483 -2.54 37.28 -2.19
C LYS A 483 -3.79 37.49 -3.04
N VAL A 484 -4.13 36.51 -3.85
CA VAL A 484 -5.24 36.58 -4.84
C VAL A 484 -6.40 35.67 -4.55
N ALA A 485 -6.19 34.64 -3.76
CA ALA A 485 -7.26 33.69 -3.36
C ALA A 485 -6.84 32.90 -2.12
N SER A 486 -7.78 32.15 -1.56
CA SER A 486 -7.54 31.15 -0.51
C SER A 486 -8.25 29.84 -0.86
N VAL A 487 -7.66 28.74 -0.44
CA VAL A 487 -8.21 27.38 -0.59
C VAL A 487 -8.64 26.88 0.78
N TYR A 488 -9.84 26.35 0.85
CA TYR A 488 -10.40 25.71 2.02
C TYR A 488 -11.39 24.64 1.62
N HIS A 489 -11.32 23.48 2.28
CA HIS A 489 -12.33 22.43 2.18
C HIS A 489 -12.56 21.81 3.57
N PRO A 490 -13.82 21.65 4.05
CA PRO A 490 -14.09 21.25 5.43
C PRO A 490 -13.56 19.88 5.82
N TYR A 491 -13.32 18.99 4.85
CA TYR A 491 -12.88 17.61 5.08
C TYR A 491 -11.44 17.34 4.64
N SER A 492 -10.74 18.29 3.97
CA SER A 492 -9.33 18.11 3.62
C SER A 492 -8.43 18.28 4.84
N MET A 493 -7.17 17.86 4.68
CA MET A 493 -6.17 18.08 5.73
C MET A 493 -5.96 19.58 5.99
N PRO A 494 -5.79 19.99 7.26
CA PRO A 494 -5.59 21.41 7.58
C PRO A 494 -4.39 22.07 6.89
N TYR A 495 -3.36 21.31 6.52
CA TYR A 495 -2.21 21.85 5.79
C TYR A 495 -2.52 22.13 4.31
N GLU A 496 -3.64 21.63 3.78
CA GLU A 496 -4.17 21.97 2.46
C GLU A 496 -5.16 23.15 2.50
N HIS A 497 -5.24 23.86 3.64
CA HIS A 497 -5.91 25.15 3.75
C HIS A 497 -4.86 26.25 3.65
N PHE A 498 -4.79 26.95 2.51
CA PHE A 498 -3.71 27.89 2.24
C PHE A 498 -4.15 29.03 1.34
N ASP A 499 -3.28 30.04 1.27
CA ASP A 499 -3.42 31.19 0.38
C ASP A 499 -2.72 30.93 -0.95
N ILE A 500 -3.30 31.47 -2.02
CA ILE A 500 -2.72 31.51 -3.37
C ILE A 500 -2.16 32.88 -3.61
N TYR A 501 -0.92 32.94 -4.07
CA TYR A 501 -0.21 34.17 -4.36
C TYR A 501 0.06 34.30 -5.85
N TYR A 502 -0.15 35.50 -6.38
CA TYR A 502 0.32 35.90 -7.70
C TYR A 502 1.63 36.65 -7.54
N CYS A 503 2.72 36.07 -8.05
CA CYS A 503 4.08 36.54 -7.90
C CYS A 503 4.61 37.04 -9.25
N ARG A 504 5.28 38.19 -9.25
CA ARG A 504 5.86 38.82 -10.44
C ARG A 504 7.29 39.25 -10.21
N GLY A 505 8.08 39.22 -11.29
CA GLY A 505 9.44 39.71 -11.28
C GLY A 505 10.36 38.89 -10.38
N LEU A 506 10.57 37.65 -10.73
CA LEU A 506 11.54 36.81 -10.06
C LEU A 506 12.93 37.43 -10.14
N LYS A 507 13.61 37.58 -9.00
CA LYS A 507 14.88 38.34 -8.87
C LYS A 507 16.09 37.62 -9.49
N TRP A 508 15.98 36.32 -9.71
CA TRP A 508 17.01 35.47 -10.32
C TRP A 508 16.36 34.54 -11.34
N PRO A 509 17.08 34.07 -12.37
CA PRO A 509 16.53 33.08 -13.31
C PRO A 509 16.01 31.82 -12.60
N LEU A 510 14.81 31.36 -12.95
CA LEU A 510 14.16 30.23 -12.28
C LEU A 510 15.03 28.96 -12.29
N LYS A 511 15.78 28.74 -13.37
CA LYS A 511 16.72 27.60 -13.51
C LYS A 511 17.87 27.65 -12.50
N GLU A 512 18.31 28.84 -12.08
CA GLU A 512 19.41 29.01 -11.13
C GLU A 512 18.96 28.78 -9.69
N ILE A 513 17.71 29.15 -9.37
CA ILE A 513 17.14 28.90 -8.02
C ILE A 513 16.51 27.54 -7.87
N TRP A 514 16.23 26.82 -8.97
CA TRP A 514 15.56 25.53 -8.94
C TRP A 514 16.22 24.50 -7.99
N PRO A 515 17.56 24.35 -7.96
CA PRO A 515 18.21 23.47 -6.99
C PRO A 515 17.99 23.86 -5.52
N GLN A 516 17.73 25.13 -5.24
CA GLN A 516 17.56 25.66 -3.88
C GLN A 516 16.16 25.42 -3.32
N VAL A 517 15.16 25.26 -4.20
CA VAL A 517 13.76 25.01 -3.81
C VAL A 517 13.42 23.51 -3.76
N LYS A 518 14.44 22.64 -3.95
CA LYS A 518 14.26 21.19 -3.89
C LYS A 518 13.62 20.78 -2.56
N ASN A 519 12.51 20.06 -2.66
CA ASN A 519 11.78 19.52 -1.51
C ASN A 519 11.63 17.99 -1.63
N TRP A 520 12.28 17.28 -0.72
CA TRP A 520 12.26 15.83 -0.64
C TRP A 520 11.94 15.38 0.79
N ASP A 521 10.75 15.81 1.27
CA ASP A 521 10.23 15.55 2.62
C ASP A 521 9.11 14.51 2.61
#